data_8f76cd1884039963fd88f743a57e2540
#
_entry.id   8f76cd1884039963fd88f743a57e2540
#
_cell.length_a   1.000
_cell.length_b   1.000
_cell.length_c   1.000
_cell.angle_alpha   90.00
_cell.angle_beta   90.00
_cell.angle_gamma   90.00
#
_symmetry.space_group_name_H-M   'P 1'
#
loop_
_entity.id
_entity.type
_entity.pdbx_description
1 polymer ?
#
loop_
_entity_poly.entity_id
_entity_poly.type
_entity_poly.pdbx_seq_one_letter_code
_entity_poly.pdbx_strand_id
1 'polypeptide(L)'
;LELLERLQFEAIRLGTAHNNPKLVEPTLRDADLVSFDLSSIRASDHPASTHAGPNGFSSSQFCQLARYAGLSDKMMALGIFEHNPDLDDRGRGSHLAAQVLWHMIDGIFSQTGDYPKCNAEEYTKYLVDLQGQDHEVAFYKSSRSDRWWMDVPIPTSKKNNKNHHHLVPCSYEDYEEASEGELPDRWWRTYQKLA
;
A
#
# COMPACT_ATOMS: atom_id res chain seq x y z
N LEU A 1 4.20 10.45 -15.79
CA LEU A 1 4.39 9.00 -15.58
C LEU A 1 5.86 8.61 -15.73
N GLU A 2 6.55 8.98 -16.83
CA GLU A 2 7.96 8.62 -17.07
C GLU A 2 8.90 8.93 -15.89
N LEU A 3 8.70 10.06 -15.19
CA LEU A 3 9.53 10.40 -14.02
C LEU A 3 9.30 9.42 -12.86
N LEU A 4 8.04 9.05 -12.59
CA LEU A 4 7.71 8.10 -11.53
C LEU A 4 8.27 6.71 -11.85
N GLU A 5 8.15 6.27 -13.09
CA GLU A 5 8.72 5.00 -13.56
C GLU A 5 10.24 5.00 -13.45
N ARG A 6 10.90 6.07 -13.89
CA ARG A 6 12.36 6.21 -13.80
C ARG A 6 12.88 6.23 -12.35
N LEU A 7 12.08 6.76 -11.41
CA LEU A 7 12.39 6.79 -9.98
C LEU A 7 11.89 5.54 -9.24
N GLN A 8 11.35 4.56 -9.98
CA GLN A 8 10.80 3.32 -9.44
C GLN A 8 9.68 3.53 -8.41
N PHE A 9 8.92 4.65 -8.52
CA PHE A 9 7.73 4.83 -7.70
C PHE A 9 6.62 3.89 -8.16
N GLU A 10 5.92 3.31 -7.21
CA GLU A 10 4.72 2.53 -7.48
C GLU A 10 3.57 3.49 -7.82
N ALA A 11 2.98 3.33 -9.00
CA ALA A 11 1.87 4.13 -9.48
C ALA A 11 0.69 3.23 -9.84
N ILE A 12 -0.24 3.08 -8.90
CA ILE A 12 -1.44 2.27 -9.09
C ILE A 12 -2.49 3.12 -9.83
N ARG A 13 -2.90 2.66 -11.01
CA ARG A 13 -3.90 3.36 -11.81
C ARG A 13 -5.28 3.29 -11.16
N LEU A 14 -6.06 4.36 -11.30
CA LEU A 14 -7.41 4.46 -10.74
C LEU A 14 -8.29 3.26 -11.12
N GLY A 15 -8.27 2.82 -12.39
CA GLY A 15 -9.03 1.66 -12.84
C GLY A 15 -8.65 0.37 -12.11
N THR A 16 -7.36 0.14 -11.86
CA THR A 16 -6.88 -1.00 -11.09
C THR A 16 -7.37 -0.93 -9.63
N ALA A 17 -7.22 0.24 -9.01
CA ALA A 17 -7.67 0.46 -7.63
C ALA A 17 -9.20 0.37 -7.47
N HIS A 18 -9.98 0.72 -8.51
CA HIS A 18 -11.43 0.54 -8.53
C HIS A 18 -11.84 -0.93 -8.58
N ASN A 19 -11.18 -1.71 -9.44
CA ASN A 19 -11.50 -3.13 -9.63
C ASN A 19 -11.08 -3.98 -8.43
N ASN A 20 -9.94 -3.67 -7.84
CA ASN A 20 -9.41 -4.37 -6.67
C ASN A 20 -8.72 -3.40 -5.69
N PRO A 21 -9.47 -2.75 -4.78
CA PRO A 21 -8.90 -1.84 -3.79
C PRO A 21 -7.86 -2.50 -2.86
N LYS A 22 -7.89 -3.83 -2.73
CA LYS A 22 -6.93 -4.57 -1.89
C LYS A 22 -5.50 -4.48 -2.41
N LEU A 23 -5.29 -4.26 -3.71
CA LEU A 23 -3.96 -4.06 -4.29
C LEU A 23 -3.27 -2.78 -3.80
N VAL A 24 -4.03 -1.82 -3.28
CA VAL A 24 -3.51 -0.58 -2.71
C VAL A 24 -3.04 -0.77 -1.27
N GLU A 25 -3.59 -1.77 -0.56
CA GLU A 25 -3.32 -2.00 0.86
C GLU A 25 -1.82 -2.18 1.17
N PRO A 26 -1.04 -3.01 0.45
CA PRO A 26 0.37 -3.18 0.74
C PRO A 26 1.17 -1.88 0.66
N THR A 27 0.87 -1.01 -0.32
CA THR A 27 1.51 0.30 -0.47
C THR A 27 1.19 1.23 0.70
N LEU A 28 -0.07 1.28 1.13
CA LEU A 28 -0.49 2.06 2.29
C LEU A 28 0.10 1.52 3.60
N ARG A 29 0.19 0.20 3.73
CA ARG A 29 0.77 -0.47 4.90
C ARG A 29 2.27 -0.19 5.05
N ASP A 30 2.99 0.04 3.96
CA ASP A 30 4.42 0.36 3.99
C ASP A 30 4.71 1.86 4.19
N ALA A 31 3.70 2.71 4.15
CA ALA A 31 3.87 4.15 4.24
C ALA A 31 4.07 4.63 5.69
N ASP A 32 5.06 5.50 5.90
CA ASP A 32 5.26 6.23 7.17
C ASP A 32 4.40 7.51 7.22
N LEU A 33 4.15 8.10 6.03
CA LEU A 33 3.32 9.29 5.85
C LEU A 33 2.31 9.02 4.73
N VAL A 34 1.04 9.34 4.98
CA VAL A 34 -0.03 9.27 3.99
C VAL A 34 -0.63 10.65 3.74
N SER A 35 -0.76 11.01 2.47
CA SER A 35 -1.41 12.23 2.02
C SER A 35 -2.66 11.87 1.23
N PHE A 36 -3.82 12.23 1.75
CA PHE A 36 -5.11 12.06 1.08
C PHE A 36 -5.57 13.37 0.47
N ASP A 37 -5.64 13.39 -0.84
CA ASP A 37 -6.19 14.48 -1.62
C ASP A 37 -7.65 14.18 -1.95
N LEU A 38 -8.57 14.96 -1.36
CA LEU A 38 -10.01 14.75 -1.54
C LEU A 38 -10.50 15.09 -2.95
N SER A 39 -9.68 15.77 -3.78
CA SER A 39 -10.00 15.95 -5.20
C SER A 39 -9.91 14.66 -6.01
N SER A 40 -9.27 13.62 -5.45
CA SER A 40 -9.25 12.28 -6.04
C SER A 40 -10.58 11.52 -5.91
N ILE A 41 -11.51 12.04 -5.11
CA ILE A 41 -12.88 11.55 -5.00
C ILE A 41 -13.71 12.21 -6.12
N ARG A 42 -14.61 11.46 -6.74
CA ARG A 42 -15.50 12.01 -7.79
C ARG A 42 -16.35 13.16 -7.24
N ALA A 43 -16.58 14.18 -8.06
CA ALA A 43 -17.29 15.40 -7.68
C ALA A 43 -18.72 15.17 -7.14
N SER A 44 -19.40 14.10 -7.58
CA SER A 44 -20.71 13.72 -7.04
C SER A 44 -20.69 13.35 -5.56
N ASP A 45 -19.59 12.82 -5.06
CA ASP A 45 -19.43 12.36 -3.69
C ASP A 45 -18.74 13.41 -2.81
N HIS A 46 -17.78 14.17 -3.37
CA HIS A 46 -17.09 15.26 -2.67
C HIS A 46 -17.12 16.54 -3.52
N PRO A 47 -18.21 17.34 -3.46
CA PRO A 47 -18.31 18.57 -4.22
C PRO A 47 -17.46 19.72 -3.67
N ALA A 48 -16.93 19.59 -2.46
CA ALA A 48 -16.17 20.63 -1.76
C ALA A 48 -14.70 20.71 -2.17
N SER A 49 -14.41 20.51 -3.46
CA SER A 49 -13.10 20.72 -4.08
C SER A 49 -13.24 21.38 -5.44
N THR A 50 -12.36 22.33 -5.74
CA THR A 50 -12.32 22.98 -7.05
C THR A 50 -11.77 22.07 -8.15
N HIS A 51 -11.04 21.02 -7.79
CA HIS A 51 -10.33 20.13 -8.71
C HIS A 51 -10.99 18.76 -8.87
N ALA A 52 -12.09 18.52 -8.17
CA ALA A 52 -12.79 17.23 -8.26
C ALA A 52 -13.38 17.02 -9.66
N GLY A 53 -12.98 15.90 -10.27
CA GLY A 53 -13.47 15.48 -11.59
C GLY A 53 -14.71 14.59 -11.53
N PRO A 54 -15.30 14.25 -12.70
CA PRO A 54 -16.40 13.30 -12.77
C PRO A 54 -15.97 11.87 -12.44
N ASN A 55 -14.70 11.55 -12.69
CA ASN A 55 -14.08 10.27 -12.36
C ASN A 55 -13.19 10.42 -11.12
N GLY A 56 -13.27 9.47 -10.22
CA GLY A 56 -12.52 9.44 -8.97
C GLY A 56 -13.01 8.28 -8.12
N PHE A 57 -12.44 8.14 -6.96
CA PHE A 57 -12.95 7.17 -5.98
C PHE A 57 -14.37 7.50 -5.55
N SER A 58 -15.16 6.50 -5.26
CA SER A 58 -16.38 6.72 -4.49
C SER A 58 -16.03 7.01 -3.03
N SER A 59 -16.95 7.65 -2.29
CA SER A 59 -16.78 7.89 -0.85
C SER A 59 -16.48 6.61 -0.08
N SER A 60 -17.17 5.51 -0.39
CA SER A 60 -16.96 4.21 0.27
C SER A 60 -15.58 3.61 -0.01
N GLN A 61 -15.10 3.68 -1.26
CA GLN A 61 -13.75 3.22 -1.61
C GLN A 61 -12.69 4.06 -0.89
N PHE A 62 -12.87 5.38 -0.83
CA PHE A 62 -11.92 6.25 -0.19
C PHE A 62 -11.85 6.02 1.34
N CYS A 63 -12.99 5.79 2.00
CA CYS A 63 -13.05 5.36 3.39
C CYS A 63 -12.33 4.01 3.60
N GLN A 64 -12.45 3.07 2.66
CA GLN A 64 -11.73 1.80 2.73
C GLN A 64 -10.21 2.01 2.64
N LEU A 65 -9.73 2.88 1.74
CA LEU A 65 -8.31 3.22 1.66
C LEU A 65 -7.81 3.88 2.95
N ALA A 66 -8.62 4.76 3.55
CA ALA A 66 -8.30 5.35 4.84
C ALA A 66 -8.17 4.30 5.95
N ARG A 67 -9.05 3.31 5.96
CA ARG A 67 -8.94 2.18 6.90
C ARG A 67 -7.66 1.37 6.66
N TYR A 68 -7.30 1.11 5.40
CA TYR A 68 -6.04 0.41 5.08
C TYR A 68 -4.81 1.19 5.55
N ALA A 69 -4.80 2.52 5.38
CA ALA A 69 -3.74 3.36 5.93
C ALA A 69 -3.67 3.24 7.46
N GLY A 70 -4.81 3.28 8.15
CA GLY A 70 -4.88 3.13 9.61
C GLY A 70 -4.39 1.78 10.12
N LEU A 71 -4.53 0.71 9.32
CA LEU A 71 -4.03 -0.62 9.67
C LEU A 71 -2.50 -0.72 9.63
N SER A 72 -1.78 0.27 9.10
CA SER A 72 -0.31 0.28 9.04
C SER A 72 0.30 0.43 10.42
N ASP A 73 1.18 -0.49 10.82
CA ASP A 73 1.98 -0.38 12.04
C ASP A 73 3.12 0.66 11.91
N LYS A 74 3.37 1.18 10.69
CA LYS A 74 4.43 2.14 10.36
C LYS A 74 3.94 3.58 10.30
N MET A 75 2.65 3.80 9.97
CA MET A 75 2.13 5.13 9.70
C MET A 75 2.22 6.04 10.93
N MET A 76 2.95 7.14 10.79
CA MET A 76 3.14 8.15 11.84
C MET A 76 2.28 9.40 11.63
N ALA A 77 1.93 9.70 10.38
CA ALA A 77 1.16 10.89 10.06
C ALA A 77 0.25 10.69 8.85
N LEU A 78 -0.91 11.35 8.88
CA LEU A 78 -1.85 11.44 7.78
C LEU A 78 -2.27 12.89 7.59
N GLY A 79 -2.20 13.36 6.34
CA GLY A 79 -2.73 14.66 5.91
C GLY A 79 -3.95 14.48 5.02
N ILE A 80 -4.95 15.36 5.19
CA ILE A 80 -6.11 15.44 4.30
C ILE A 80 -6.10 16.83 3.67
N PHE A 81 -6.19 16.89 2.34
CA PHE A 81 -6.03 18.09 1.54
C PHE A 81 -7.19 18.25 0.55
N GLU A 82 -7.28 19.42 -0.06
CA GLU A 82 -8.26 19.75 -1.10
C GLU A 82 -9.72 19.74 -0.62
N HIS A 83 -9.94 20.09 0.66
CA HIS A 83 -11.27 20.42 1.16
C HIS A 83 -11.44 21.93 1.22
N ASN A 84 -12.40 22.46 0.47
CA ASN A 84 -12.74 23.88 0.49
C ASN A 84 -14.13 24.07 1.17
N PRO A 85 -14.17 24.61 2.40
CA PRO A 85 -15.43 24.81 3.12
C PRO A 85 -16.40 25.75 2.42
N ASP A 86 -15.90 26.70 1.62
CA ASP A 86 -16.74 27.65 0.90
C ASP A 86 -17.55 27.02 -0.23
N LEU A 87 -17.09 25.86 -0.72
CA LEU A 87 -17.76 25.05 -1.74
C LEU A 87 -18.62 23.93 -1.14
N ASP A 88 -18.60 23.77 0.18
CA ASP A 88 -19.23 22.64 0.87
C ASP A 88 -20.73 22.89 1.11
N ASP A 89 -21.55 22.66 0.09
CA ASP A 89 -23.01 22.75 0.22
C ASP A 89 -23.52 21.73 1.26
N ARG A 90 -24.19 22.27 2.29
CA ARG A 90 -24.79 21.50 3.40
C ARG A 90 -23.81 20.66 4.23
N GLY A 91 -22.53 20.95 4.21
CA GLY A 91 -21.51 20.22 4.98
C GLY A 91 -21.26 18.78 4.54
N ARG A 92 -21.60 18.41 3.29
CA ARG A 92 -21.46 17.04 2.79
C ARG A 92 -19.99 16.63 2.64
N GLY A 93 -19.14 17.56 2.19
CA GLY A 93 -17.71 17.34 2.08
C GLY A 93 -17.05 17.19 3.45
N SER A 94 -17.41 18.07 4.40
CA SER A 94 -16.96 17.99 5.80
C SER A 94 -17.39 16.68 6.47
N HIS A 95 -18.62 16.23 6.21
CA HIS A 95 -19.12 14.95 6.71
C HIS A 95 -18.30 13.78 6.15
N LEU A 96 -17.99 13.80 4.84
CA LEU A 96 -17.15 12.76 4.25
C LEU A 96 -15.72 12.78 4.82
N ALA A 97 -15.11 13.96 4.98
CA ALA A 97 -13.79 14.08 5.61
C ALA A 97 -13.78 13.50 7.03
N ALA A 98 -14.83 13.72 7.80
CA ALA A 98 -15.00 13.11 9.12
C ALA A 98 -15.14 11.59 9.06
N GLN A 99 -15.83 11.04 8.06
CA GLN A 99 -15.91 9.58 7.83
C GLN A 99 -14.55 8.99 7.46
N VAL A 100 -13.79 9.65 6.61
CA VAL A 100 -12.42 9.25 6.23
C VAL A 100 -11.54 9.14 7.48
N LEU A 101 -11.57 10.16 8.35
CA LEU A 101 -10.84 10.14 9.63
C LEU A 101 -11.32 9.02 10.54
N TRP A 102 -12.63 8.82 10.64
CA TRP A 102 -13.20 7.74 11.45
C TRP A 102 -12.74 6.35 10.99
N HIS A 103 -12.78 6.09 9.69
CA HIS A 103 -12.29 4.82 9.13
C HIS A 103 -10.79 4.61 9.34
N MET A 104 -9.99 5.68 9.26
CA MET A 104 -8.57 5.60 9.60
C MET A 104 -8.37 5.24 11.08
N ILE A 105 -9.10 5.89 11.98
CA ILE A 105 -9.05 5.60 13.43
C ILE A 105 -9.49 4.16 13.70
N ASP A 106 -10.55 3.67 13.06
CA ASP A 106 -10.99 2.26 13.15
C ASP A 106 -9.87 1.30 12.69
N GLY A 107 -9.15 1.67 11.62
CA GLY A 107 -7.95 0.95 11.18
C GLY A 107 -6.86 0.90 12.26
N ILE A 108 -6.55 2.04 12.90
CA ILE A 108 -5.54 2.12 13.97
C ILE A 108 -5.91 1.21 15.14
N PHE A 109 -7.16 1.19 15.58
CA PHE A 109 -7.62 0.29 16.64
C PHE A 109 -7.61 -1.19 16.23
N SER A 110 -7.56 -1.48 14.95
CA SER A 110 -7.50 -2.83 14.37
C SER A 110 -6.07 -3.28 14.01
N GLN A 111 -5.04 -2.51 14.38
CA GLN A 111 -3.64 -2.90 14.16
C GLN A 111 -3.31 -4.20 14.89
N THR A 112 -2.56 -5.06 14.24
CA THR A 112 -2.19 -6.39 14.77
C THR A 112 -0.78 -6.46 15.30
N GLY A 113 0.05 -5.44 15.02
CA GLY A 113 1.45 -5.41 15.41
C GLY A 113 2.25 -6.54 14.75
N ASP A 114 1.92 -6.87 13.51
CA ASP A 114 2.50 -7.99 12.78
C ASP A 114 3.50 -7.57 11.70
N TYR A 115 4.09 -6.40 11.84
CA TYR A 115 5.24 -6.05 11.01
C TYR A 115 6.39 -7.02 11.34
N PRO A 116 7.02 -7.68 10.34
CA PRO A 116 7.99 -8.75 10.61
C PRO A 116 9.21 -8.25 11.37
N LYS A 117 9.19 -8.41 12.68
CA LYS A 117 10.30 -8.18 13.59
C LYS A 117 10.80 -9.52 14.13
N CYS A 118 11.40 -10.33 13.26
CA CYS A 118 12.23 -11.48 13.65
C CYS A 118 11.58 -12.64 14.45
N ASN A 119 10.29 -12.68 14.69
CA ASN A 119 9.65 -13.81 15.33
C ASN A 119 9.18 -14.82 14.29
N ALA A 120 10.06 -15.74 13.91
CA ALA A 120 9.80 -16.76 12.89
C ALA A 120 8.54 -17.62 13.18
N GLU A 121 8.13 -17.74 14.45
CA GLU A 121 6.97 -18.54 14.86
C GLU A 121 5.62 -17.91 14.47
N GLU A 122 5.58 -16.62 14.21
CA GLU A 122 4.35 -15.90 13.84
C GLU A 122 4.10 -15.85 12.33
N TYR A 123 5.02 -16.41 11.52
CA TYR A 123 4.94 -16.38 10.08
C TYR A 123 5.12 -17.76 9.46
N THR A 124 4.31 -18.04 8.44
CA THR A 124 4.55 -19.15 7.53
C THR A 124 5.41 -18.65 6.38
N LYS A 125 6.58 -19.27 6.20
CA LYS A 125 7.49 -18.99 5.09
C LYS A 125 7.16 -19.87 3.90
N TYR A 126 7.02 -19.27 2.74
CA TYR A 126 6.88 -19.93 1.44
C TYR A 126 8.09 -19.58 0.60
N LEU A 127 8.70 -20.59 -0.03
CA LEU A 127 9.78 -20.42 -0.99
C LEU A 127 9.22 -20.70 -2.37
N VAL A 128 9.39 -19.77 -3.28
CA VAL A 128 8.97 -19.88 -4.67
C VAL A 128 10.21 -19.85 -5.55
N ASP A 129 10.41 -20.93 -6.31
CA ASP A 129 11.47 -21.05 -7.30
C ASP A 129 10.97 -20.46 -8.62
N LEU A 130 11.61 -19.39 -9.07
CA LEU A 130 11.30 -18.77 -10.37
C LEU A 130 11.91 -19.63 -11.47
N GLN A 131 11.10 -20.42 -12.14
CA GLN A 131 11.51 -21.37 -13.18
C GLN A 131 12.42 -20.71 -14.23
N GLY A 132 13.67 -21.18 -14.29
CA GLY A 132 14.68 -20.71 -15.25
C GLY A 132 15.55 -19.54 -14.80
N GLN A 133 15.39 -19.08 -13.57
CA GLN A 133 16.30 -18.15 -12.92
C GLN A 133 16.82 -18.82 -11.65
N ASP A 134 18.13 -18.77 -11.39
CA ASP A 134 18.75 -19.32 -10.15
C ASP A 134 18.36 -18.47 -8.90
N HIS A 135 17.08 -18.06 -8.79
CA HIS A 135 16.62 -17.20 -7.73
C HIS A 135 15.32 -17.74 -7.11
N GLU A 136 15.37 -17.93 -5.80
CA GLU A 136 14.20 -18.19 -4.98
C GLU A 136 13.71 -16.88 -4.37
N VAL A 137 12.39 -16.66 -4.39
CA VAL A 137 11.75 -15.56 -3.67
C VAL A 137 11.06 -16.11 -2.42
N ALA A 138 11.40 -15.56 -1.27
CA ALA A 138 10.76 -15.93 -0.03
C ALA A 138 9.58 -15.01 0.28
N PHE A 139 8.43 -15.62 0.56
CA PHE A 139 7.23 -14.94 1.04
C PHE A 139 6.95 -15.33 2.48
N TYR A 140 6.42 -14.39 3.24
CA TYR A 140 6.04 -14.57 4.64
C TYR A 140 4.58 -14.18 4.83
N LYS A 141 3.79 -15.12 5.34
CA LYS A 141 2.38 -14.89 5.67
C LYS A 141 2.22 -14.82 7.18
N SER A 142 1.65 -13.74 7.69
CA SER A 142 1.32 -13.59 9.10
C SER A 142 0.22 -14.56 9.51
N SER A 143 0.41 -15.28 10.62
CA SER A 143 -0.64 -16.10 11.25
C SER A 143 -1.69 -15.27 11.98
N ARG A 144 -1.41 -13.96 12.24
CA ARG A 144 -2.27 -13.05 13.00
C ARG A 144 -3.25 -12.27 12.12
N SER A 145 -2.81 -11.86 10.92
CA SER A 145 -3.58 -10.98 10.03
C SER A 145 -3.80 -11.53 8.63
N ASP A 146 -3.22 -12.68 8.30
CA ASP A 146 -3.15 -13.24 6.94
C ASP A 146 -2.44 -12.36 5.90
N ARG A 147 -1.77 -11.27 6.33
CA ARG A 147 -1.01 -10.37 5.47
C ARG A 147 0.29 -11.02 5.01
N TRP A 148 0.75 -10.54 3.85
CA TRP A 148 1.91 -11.07 3.16
C TRP A 148 3.03 -10.06 3.07
N TRP A 149 4.27 -10.55 3.13
CA TRP A 149 5.51 -9.83 2.84
C TRP A 149 6.36 -10.69 1.93
N MET A 150 7.14 -10.04 1.09
CA MET A 150 8.17 -10.70 0.29
C MET A 150 9.55 -10.19 0.65
N ASP A 151 10.52 -11.05 0.51
CA ASP A 151 11.91 -10.79 0.84
C ASP A 151 12.65 -10.26 -0.40
N VAL A 152 13.26 -9.09 -0.26
CA VAL A 152 14.07 -8.47 -1.30
C VAL A 152 15.50 -8.36 -0.80
N PRO A 153 16.49 -9.01 -1.44
CA PRO A 153 17.88 -8.92 -1.04
C PRO A 153 18.41 -7.51 -1.28
N ILE A 154 19.15 -6.98 -0.31
CA ILE A 154 19.83 -5.69 -0.45
C ILE A 154 21.19 -5.93 -1.09
N PRO A 155 21.48 -5.38 -2.27
CA PRO A 155 22.78 -5.49 -2.90
C PRO A 155 23.86 -4.83 -2.01
N THR A 156 24.74 -5.60 -1.42
CA THR A 156 25.82 -5.06 -0.59
C THR A 156 27.09 -4.89 -1.43
N SER A 157 27.52 -3.64 -1.61
CA SER A 157 28.78 -3.30 -2.29
C SER A 157 30.03 -3.53 -1.43
N LYS A 158 29.91 -3.99 -0.19
CA LYS A 158 31.04 -4.18 0.74
C LYS A 158 31.02 -5.54 1.42
N LYS A 159 32.21 -6.13 1.53
CA LYS A 159 32.66 -7.42 2.08
C LYS A 159 32.17 -7.83 3.49
N ASN A 160 31.08 -7.33 3.98
CA ASN A 160 30.50 -7.84 5.23
C ASN A 160 29.41 -8.85 4.88
N ASN A 161 29.71 -10.11 5.12
CA ASN A 161 29.02 -11.35 4.79
C ASN A 161 27.67 -11.55 5.54
N LYS A 162 26.90 -10.50 5.72
CA LYS A 162 25.50 -10.59 6.17
C LYS A 162 24.63 -10.16 5.01
N ASN A 163 23.97 -11.13 4.40
CA ASN A 163 22.87 -10.86 3.47
C ASN A 163 21.85 -10.02 4.20
N HIS A 164 21.79 -8.72 3.91
CA HIS A 164 20.74 -7.87 4.40
C HIS A 164 19.53 -8.07 3.50
N HIS A 165 18.41 -8.38 4.10
CA HIS A 165 17.13 -8.58 3.45
C HIS A 165 16.19 -7.48 3.87
N HIS A 166 15.37 -7.00 2.93
CA HIS A 166 14.32 -6.03 3.17
C HIS A 166 12.96 -6.70 2.93
N LEU A 167 12.11 -6.72 3.96
CA LEU A 167 10.77 -7.27 3.85
C LEU A 167 9.80 -6.20 3.36
N VAL A 168 9.19 -6.46 2.22
CA VAL A 168 8.28 -5.56 1.53
C VAL A 168 6.86 -6.11 1.67
N PRO A 169 5.90 -5.30 2.14
CA PRO A 169 4.50 -5.69 2.11
C PRO A 169 4.05 -6.04 0.70
N CYS A 170 3.36 -7.13 0.56
CA CYS A 170 2.82 -7.59 -0.72
C CYS A 170 1.39 -8.12 -0.57
N SER A 171 0.75 -8.39 -1.69
CA SER A 171 -0.56 -9.02 -1.77
C SER A 171 -0.43 -10.54 -1.96
N TYR A 172 -1.55 -11.24 -1.89
CA TYR A 172 -1.60 -12.65 -2.26
C TYR A 172 -1.42 -12.84 -3.78
N GLU A 173 -1.86 -11.88 -4.56
CA GLU A 173 -1.71 -11.85 -6.01
C GLU A 173 -0.22 -11.79 -6.41
N ASP A 174 0.63 -11.05 -5.67
CA ASP A 174 2.09 -11.04 -5.88
C ASP A 174 2.70 -12.44 -5.66
N TYR A 175 2.18 -13.20 -4.68
CA TYR A 175 2.59 -14.58 -4.45
C TYR A 175 2.13 -15.53 -5.57
N GLU A 176 0.89 -15.36 -6.06
CA GLU A 176 0.37 -16.16 -7.18
C GLU A 176 1.19 -15.91 -8.45
N GLU A 177 1.48 -14.64 -8.79
CA GLU A 177 2.32 -14.25 -9.92
C GLU A 177 3.70 -14.92 -9.85
N ALA A 178 4.34 -14.86 -8.67
CA ALA A 178 5.62 -15.55 -8.47
C ALA A 178 5.51 -17.07 -8.64
N SER A 179 4.43 -17.68 -8.16
CA SER A 179 4.19 -19.13 -8.26
C SER A 179 3.95 -19.60 -9.70
N GLU A 180 3.51 -18.68 -10.57
CA GLU A 180 3.38 -18.91 -12.02
C GLU A 180 4.71 -18.72 -12.77
N GLY A 181 5.77 -18.30 -12.07
CA GLY A 181 7.11 -18.13 -12.59
C GLY A 181 7.43 -16.70 -13.04
N GLU A 182 6.56 -15.73 -12.76
CA GLU A 182 6.78 -14.32 -13.08
C GLU A 182 7.24 -13.56 -11.83
N LEU A 183 8.25 -12.69 -11.97
CA LEU A 183 8.76 -11.90 -10.87
C LEU A 183 7.82 -10.72 -10.61
N PRO A 184 7.24 -10.56 -9.40
CA PRO A 184 6.35 -9.45 -9.11
C PRO A 184 7.00 -8.08 -9.34
N ASP A 185 6.30 -7.18 -10.02
CA ASP A 185 6.80 -5.84 -10.37
C ASP A 185 7.24 -5.04 -9.12
N ARG A 186 6.53 -5.21 -8.01
CA ARG A 186 6.86 -4.60 -6.71
C ARG A 186 8.20 -5.08 -6.17
N TRP A 187 8.53 -6.38 -6.31
CA TRP A 187 9.82 -6.92 -5.92
C TRP A 187 10.95 -6.29 -6.73
N TRP A 188 10.77 -6.27 -8.05
CA TRP A 188 11.77 -5.72 -8.97
C TRP A 188 12.03 -4.23 -8.74
N ARG A 189 10.98 -3.42 -8.57
CA ARG A 189 11.10 -1.99 -8.26
C ARG A 189 11.83 -1.75 -6.95
N THR A 190 11.52 -2.54 -5.92
CA THR A 190 12.20 -2.43 -4.63
C THR A 190 13.67 -2.80 -4.75
N TYR A 191 14.00 -3.88 -5.44
CA TYR A 191 15.37 -4.27 -5.69
C TYR A 191 16.17 -3.16 -6.41
N GLN A 192 15.59 -2.56 -7.43
CA GLN A 192 16.22 -1.43 -8.14
C GLN A 192 16.43 -0.19 -7.28
N LYS A 193 15.53 0.10 -6.32
CA LYS A 193 15.73 1.20 -5.37
C LYS A 193 16.86 0.94 -4.37
N LEU A 194 17.12 -0.32 -4.06
CA LEU A 194 18.13 -0.74 -3.09
C LEU A 194 19.51 -0.97 -3.73
N ALA A 195 19.58 -1.10 -5.06
CA ALA A 195 20.80 -1.29 -5.84
C ALA A 195 21.55 0.03 -6.09
#